data_06395ffa74b861d60ae1c29c9b0df24c
#
_entry.id   06395ffa74b861d60ae1c29c9b0df24c
#
_cell.length_a   1.000
_cell.length_b   1.000
_cell.length_c   1.000
_cell.angle_alpha   90.00
_cell.angle_beta   90.00
_cell.angle_gamma   90.00
#
_symmetry.space_group_name_H-M   'P 1'
#
loop_
_entity.id
_entity.type
_entity.pdbx_description
1 polymer ?
#
loop_
_entity_poly.entity_id
_entity_poly.type
_entity_poly.pdbx_seq_one_letter_code
_entity_poly.pdbx_strand_id
1 'polypeptide(L)'
;MKSIELVLALVLSAIIAGYIISYLISLNRVEPKEITFHAVEEILVNLNNFKEFSLPSRALVEVKPATLVLNGIEVNASQVLLMWKSEENVVLQGAYKGEAWSLWANNSYIGVISWIAIQDNGVELKIVFFTSSEKELKHISYSSSKVVFRGAFRNLRVSFNGIKVCEVEGFRKVLVEEISIKG
;
A
#
# COMPACT_ATOMS: atom_id res chain seq x y z
N MET A 1 4.00 44.48 44.46
CA MET A 1 5.01 43.41 44.29
C MET A 1 4.37 42.05 44.09
N LYS A 2 3.37 41.60 44.87
CA LYS A 2 2.74 40.23 44.73
C LYS A 2 2.11 39.90 43.38
N SER A 3 1.65 40.90 42.59
CA SER A 3 1.04 40.65 41.27
C SER A 3 2.05 40.30 40.18
N ILE A 4 3.27 40.84 40.25
CA ILE A 4 4.33 40.57 39.26
C ILE A 4 4.90 39.15 39.46
N GLU A 5 5.06 38.74 40.71
CA GLU A 5 5.50 37.38 41.04
C GLU A 5 4.51 36.32 40.57
N LEU A 6 3.20 36.58 40.69
CA LEU A 6 2.15 35.69 40.24
C LEU A 6 2.13 35.54 38.70
N VAL A 7 2.29 36.66 37.98
CA VAL A 7 2.36 36.64 36.52
C VAL A 7 3.61 35.91 36.04
N LEU A 8 4.75 36.13 36.71
CA LEU A 8 6.00 35.44 36.37
C LEU A 8 5.90 33.92 36.58
N ALA A 9 5.27 33.49 37.69
CA ALA A 9 5.03 32.07 37.97
C ALA A 9 4.10 31.43 36.96
N LEU A 10 3.06 32.13 36.50
CA LEU A 10 2.14 31.63 35.44
C LEU A 10 2.84 31.50 34.09
N VAL A 11 3.68 32.47 33.71
CA VAL A 11 4.42 32.41 32.46
C VAL A 11 5.45 31.26 32.49
N LEU A 12 6.13 31.09 33.62
CA LEU A 12 7.12 30.01 33.77
C LEU A 12 6.46 28.64 33.71
N SER A 13 5.30 28.45 34.37
CA SER A 13 4.55 27.20 34.34
C SER A 13 4.00 26.87 32.94
N ALA A 14 3.58 27.88 32.17
CA ALA A 14 3.13 27.69 30.79
C ALA A 14 4.28 27.26 29.85
N ILE A 15 5.48 27.84 30.03
CA ILE A 15 6.69 27.47 29.28
C ILE A 15 7.09 26.02 29.60
N ILE A 16 7.11 25.64 30.88
CA ILE A 16 7.43 24.27 31.32
C ILE A 16 6.41 23.27 30.78
N ALA A 17 5.11 23.59 30.88
CA ALA A 17 4.05 22.74 30.33
C ALA A 17 4.19 22.56 28.79
N GLY A 18 4.49 23.64 28.07
CA GLY A 18 4.75 23.59 26.62
C GLY A 18 5.96 22.72 26.28
N TYR A 19 7.02 22.77 27.06
CA TYR A 19 8.21 21.93 26.90
C TYR A 19 7.91 20.46 27.16
N ILE A 20 7.16 20.15 28.21
CA ILE A 20 6.75 18.78 28.57
C ILE A 20 5.86 18.20 27.46
N ILE A 21 4.89 18.97 26.96
CA ILE A 21 4.00 18.55 25.88
C ILE A 21 4.78 18.30 24.60
N SER A 22 5.70 19.21 24.21
CA SER A 22 6.57 19.00 23.06
C SER A 22 7.47 17.77 23.20
N TYR A 23 7.99 17.53 24.39
CA TYR A 23 8.81 16.35 24.69
C TYR A 23 7.99 15.06 24.61
N LEU A 24 6.78 15.05 25.17
CA LEU A 24 5.84 13.90 25.08
C LEU A 24 5.40 13.63 23.63
N ILE A 25 5.18 14.68 22.83
CA ILE A 25 4.88 14.54 21.40
C ILE A 25 6.10 13.98 20.64
N SER A 26 7.32 14.38 21.00
CA SER A 26 8.55 13.84 20.39
C SER A 26 8.79 12.38 20.78
N LEU A 27 8.49 11.98 22.02
CA LEU A 27 8.57 10.58 22.47
C LEU A 27 7.50 9.70 21.81
N ASN A 28 6.32 10.25 21.50
CA ASN A 28 5.26 9.54 20.79
C ASN A 28 5.41 9.56 19.25
N ARG A 29 6.35 10.33 18.71
CA ARG A 29 6.85 10.09 17.38
C ARG A 29 7.68 8.81 17.44
N VAL A 30 7.00 7.67 17.42
CA VAL A 30 7.63 6.40 17.07
C VAL A 30 8.21 6.64 15.68
N GLU A 31 9.50 6.90 15.61
CA GLU A 31 10.21 6.88 14.32
C GLU A 31 9.84 5.54 13.69
N PRO A 32 9.42 5.52 12.42
CA PRO A 32 9.15 4.26 11.75
C PRO A 32 10.43 3.44 11.90
N LYS A 33 10.33 2.31 12.60
CA LYS A 33 11.44 1.38 12.75
C LYS A 33 11.97 1.11 11.35
N GLU A 34 13.23 1.40 11.15
CA GLU A 34 13.92 1.06 9.92
C GLU A 34 13.69 -0.44 9.65
N ILE A 35 13.42 -0.77 8.40
CA ILE A 35 13.09 -2.15 8.01
C ILE A 35 14.19 -2.69 7.12
N THR A 36 14.54 -3.97 7.29
CA THR A 36 15.50 -4.65 6.45
C THR A 36 14.86 -5.16 5.16
N PHE A 37 15.64 -5.32 4.12
CA PHE A 37 15.21 -5.90 2.85
C PHE A 37 14.53 -7.26 3.03
N HIS A 38 15.10 -8.13 3.87
CA HIS A 38 14.57 -9.47 4.15
C HIS A 38 13.17 -9.44 4.79
N ALA A 39 12.92 -8.51 5.71
CA ALA A 39 11.59 -8.35 6.30
C ALA A 39 10.54 -7.92 5.25
N VAL A 40 10.93 -7.11 4.25
CA VAL A 40 10.03 -6.73 3.16
C VAL A 40 9.78 -7.89 2.20
N GLU A 41 10.75 -8.79 1.99
CA GLU A 41 10.52 -10.04 1.24
C GLU A 41 9.48 -10.94 1.92
N GLU A 42 9.53 -11.10 3.24
CA GLU A 42 8.50 -11.86 3.97
C GLU A 42 7.11 -11.21 3.85
N ILE A 43 7.05 -9.88 3.93
CA ILE A 43 5.82 -9.13 3.70
C ILE A 43 5.27 -9.40 2.30
N LEU A 44 6.12 -9.37 1.28
CA LEU A 44 5.75 -9.64 -0.11
C LEU A 44 5.15 -11.04 -0.28
N VAL A 45 5.74 -12.06 0.35
CA VAL A 45 5.22 -13.43 0.32
C VAL A 45 3.81 -13.51 0.93
N ASN A 46 3.59 -12.86 2.08
CA ASN A 46 2.28 -12.85 2.73
C ASN A 46 1.23 -12.10 1.91
N LEU A 47 1.58 -10.97 1.31
CA LEU A 47 0.70 -10.18 0.43
C LEU A 47 0.30 -10.97 -0.83
N ASN A 48 1.25 -11.65 -1.48
CA ASN A 48 0.96 -12.47 -2.66
C ASN A 48 0.08 -13.69 -2.34
N ASN A 49 0.09 -14.16 -1.10
CA ASN A 49 -0.78 -15.23 -0.61
C ASN A 49 -2.11 -14.72 -0.03
N PHE A 50 -2.41 -13.42 -0.10
CA PHE A 50 -3.62 -12.80 0.47
C PHE A 50 -3.83 -13.13 1.95
N LYS A 51 -2.76 -13.25 2.71
CA LYS A 51 -2.82 -13.51 4.15
C LYS A 51 -3.00 -12.21 4.91
N GLU A 52 -3.79 -12.27 5.97
CA GLU A 52 -3.86 -11.22 6.98
C GLU A 52 -2.71 -11.38 7.97
N PHE A 53 -2.01 -10.28 8.28
CA PHE A 53 -0.84 -10.32 9.17
C PHE A 53 -0.51 -8.94 9.72
N SER A 54 0.23 -8.91 10.83
CA SER A 54 0.77 -7.69 11.42
C SER A 54 2.11 -7.34 10.78
N LEU A 55 2.28 -6.06 10.46
CA LEU A 55 3.54 -5.54 9.94
C LEU A 55 4.57 -5.38 11.07
N PRO A 56 5.85 -5.62 10.83
CA PRO A 56 6.91 -5.43 11.82
C PRO A 56 7.06 -3.97 12.26
N SER A 57 6.74 -3.05 11.36
CA SER A 57 6.65 -1.62 11.62
C SER A 57 5.52 -0.99 10.80
N ARG A 58 5.15 0.27 11.12
CA ARG A 58 4.13 0.98 10.33
C ARG A 58 4.59 1.20 8.91
N ALA A 59 3.76 0.82 7.94
CA ALA A 59 3.94 1.17 6.55
C ALA A 59 3.25 2.50 6.24
N LEU A 60 3.91 3.37 5.50
CA LEU A 60 3.25 4.48 4.82
C LEU A 60 2.50 3.94 3.61
N VAL A 61 1.30 4.45 3.37
CA VAL A 61 0.45 4.01 2.26
C VAL A 61 0.29 5.15 1.28
N GLU A 62 0.59 4.88 0.02
CA GLU A 62 0.28 5.76 -1.10
C GLU A 62 -0.59 4.99 -2.09
N VAL A 63 -1.72 5.61 -2.50
CA VAL A 63 -2.60 5.05 -3.54
C VAL A 63 -2.44 5.89 -4.79
N LYS A 64 -2.03 5.26 -5.88
CA LYS A 64 -1.86 5.89 -7.19
C LYS A 64 -2.99 5.48 -8.12
N PRO A 65 -3.53 6.40 -8.93
CA PRO A 65 -4.45 6.03 -10.00
C PRO A 65 -3.73 5.10 -10.99
N ALA A 66 -4.47 4.12 -11.48
CA ALA A 66 -4.00 3.15 -12.45
C ALA A 66 -5.08 2.90 -13.50
N THR A 67 -4.69 2.39 -14.67
CA THR A 67 -5.61 2.05 -15.75
C THR A 67 -5.46 0.58 -16.10
N LEU A 68 -6.57 -0.15 -16.03
CA LEU A 68 -6.70 -1.51 -16.53
C LEU A 68 -7.36 -1.44 -17.92
N VAL A 69 -6.75 -2.04 -18.92
CA VAL A 69 -7.31 -2.06 -20.29
C VAL A 69 -7.64 -3.50 -20.70
N LEU A 70 -8.89 -3.71 -21.10
CA LEU A 70 -9.46 -4.99 -21.52
C LEU A 70 -9.90 -4.86 -22.99
N ASN A 71 -9.09 -5.36 -23.93
CA ASN A 71 -9.35 -5.21 -25.37
C ASN A 71 -9.66 -3.75 -25.80
N GLY A 72 -8.97 -2.75 -25.22
CA GLY A 72 -9.20 -1.34 -25.50
C GLY A 72 -10.28 -0.68 -24.64
N ILE A 73 -11.00 -1.41 -23.80
CA ILE A 73 -11.91 -0.84 -22.79
C ILE A 73 -11.09 -0.46 -21.57
N GLU A 74 -11.11 0.81 -21.20
CA GLU A 74 -10.43 1.33 -20.03
C GLU A 74 -11.30 1.19 -18.79
N VAL A 75 -10.72 0.64 -17.72
CA VAL A 75 -11.32 0.51 -16.40
C VAL A 75 -10.43 1.25 -15.40
N ASN A 76 -11.00 2.21 -14.69
CA ASN A 76 -10.28 2.92 -13.64
C ASN A 76 -9.91 1.93 -12.52
N ALA A 77 -8.64 1.90 -12.20
CA ALA A 77 -8.06 1.06 -11.17
C ALA A 77 -7.16 1.88 -10.25
N SER A 78 -6.57 1.24 -9.28
CA SER A 78 -5.59 1.84 -8.38
C SER A 78 -4.41 0.90 -8.14
N GLN A 79 -3.29 1.48 -7.74
CA GLN A 79 -2.12 0.79 -7.20
C GLN A 79 -1.89 1.24 -5.77
N VAL A 80 -1.65 0.31 -4.87
CA VAL A 80 -1.24 0.60 -3.50
C VAL A 80 0.26 0.42 -3.38
N LEU A 81 0.92 1.40 -2.82
CA LEU A 81 2.32 1.37 -2.47
C LEU A 81 2.44 1.40 -0.95
N LEU A 82 3.04 0.36 -0.38
CA LEU A 82 3.41 0.28 1.03
C LEU A 82 4.89 0.57 1.15
N MET A 83 5.26 1.55 1.99
CA MET A 83 6.63 2.04 2.08
C MET A 83 7.13 2.09 3.51
N TRP A 84 8.40 1.76 3.69
CA TRP A 84 9.15 1.92 4.93
C TRP A 84 10.44 2.67 4.68
N LYS A 85 10.90 3.43 5.67
CA LYS A 85 12.23 4.01 5.63
C LYS A 85 13.26 2.88 5.63
N SER A 86 14.21 2.91 4.72
CA SER A 86 15.26 1.89 4.61
C SER A 86 16.51 2.30 5.37
N GLU A 87 17.10 1.37 6.11
CA GLU A 87 18.44 1.49 6.71
C GLU A 87 19.55 1.35 5.66
N GLU A 88 19.23 0.74 4.53
CA GLU A 88 20.20 0.36 3.51
C GLU A 88 19.96 1.14 2.22
N ASN A 89 21.03 1.54 1.53
CA ASN A 89 20.94 2.02 0.15
C ASN A 89 20.64 0.84 -0.78
N VAL A 90 19.37 0.47 -0.87
CA VAL A 90 18.94 -0.63 -1.75
C VAL A 90 18.66 -0.09 -3.14
N VAL A 91 19.52 -0.41 -4.07
CA VAL A 91 19.26 -0.20 -5.50
C VAL A 91 18.75 -1.51 -6.09
N LEU A 92 17.44 -1.60 -6.29
CA LEU A 92 16.84 -2.74 -6.98
C LEU A 92 17.14 -2.63 -8.48
N GLN A 93 18.02 -3.48 -8.97
CA GLN A 93 18.21 -3.70 -10.41
C GLN A 93 17.17 -4.72 -10.89
N GLY A 94 16.07 -4.23 -11.42
CA GLY A 94 14.99 -5.05 -12.00
C GLY A 94 13.75 -5.16 -11.10
N ALA A 95 12.57 -5.19 -11.73
CA ALA A 95 11.32 -5.43 -11.02
C ALA A 95 11.22 -6.91 -10.66
N TYR A 96 11.27 -7.24 -9.37
CA TYR A 96 10.87 -8.55 -8.90
C TYR A 96 9.34 -8.63 -9.01
N LYS A 97 8.84 -9.33 -10.02
CA LYS A 97 7.41 -9.53 -10.24
C LYS A 97 6.93 -10.68 -9.38
N GLY A 98 6.26 -10.37 -8.26
CA GLY A 98 5.31 -11.28 -7.65
C GLY A 98 4.00 -11.35 -8.48
N GLU A 99 3.12 -12.29 -8.14
CA GLU A 99 1.85 -12.46 -8.87
C GLU A 99 0.91 -11.23 -8.73
N ALA A 100 0.83 -10.63 -7.54
CA ALA A 100 -0.03 -9.49 -7.25
C ALA A 100 0.71 -8.29 -6.66
N TRP A 101 1.93 -8.48 -6.15
CA TRP A 101 2.76 -7.47 -5.52
C TRP A 101 4.21 -7.61 -5.97
N SER A 102 4.90 -6.50 -6.05
CA SER A 102 6.31 -6.44 -6.43
C SER A 102 7.09 -5.59 -5.44
N LEU A 103 8.36 -5.92 -5.25
CA LEU A 103 9.30 -5.09 -4.50
C LEU A 103 9.56 -3.77 -5.23
N TRP A 104 9.71 -2.73 -4.44
CA TRP A 104 10.10 -1.40 -4.88
C TRP A 104 11.08 -0.80 -3.88
N ALA A 105 12.10 -0.09 -4.38
CA ALA A 105 13.03 0.63 -3.52
C ALA A 105 13.60 1.86 -4.22
N ASN A 106 14.00 2.83 -3.39
CA ASN A 106 14.85 3.94 -3.75
C ASN A 106 15.86 4.18 -2.62
N ASN A 107 16.68 5.24 -2.73
CA ASN A 107 17.75 5.53 -1.78
C ASN A 107 17.28 5.79 -0.34
N SER A 108 16.00 5.98 -0.11
CA SER A 108 15.45 6.38 1.20
C SER A 108 14.35 5.44 1.71
N TYR A 109 13.72 4.71 0.80
CA TYR A 109 12.57 3.86 1.11
C TYR A 109 12.67 2.53 0.40
N ILE A 110 12.19 1.50 1.07
CA ILE A 110 11.91 0.19 0.50
C ILE A 110 10.44 -0.12 0.70
N GLY A 111 9.83 -0.82 -0.23
CA GLY A 111 8.42 -1.14 -0.13
C GLY A 111 7.95 -2.15 -1.14
N VAL A 112 6.64 -2.33 -1.16
CA VAL A 112 5.95 -3.19 -2.11
C VAL A 112 4.87 -2.38 -2.83
N ILE A 113 4.73 -2.63 -4.12
CA ILE A 113 3.71 -2.02 -4.97
C ILE A 113 2.75 -3.09 -5.48
N SER A 114 1.45 -2.82 -5.38
CA SER A 114 0.44 -3.75 -5.89
C SER A 114 0.38 -3.71 -7.42
N TRP A 115 0.13 -4.87 -7.99
CA TRP A 115 -0.28 -5.07 -9.37
C TRP A 115 -1.72 -5.58 -9.40
N ILE A 116 -2.12 -6.21 -10.49
CA ILE A 116 -3.37 -6.95 -10.58
C ILE A 116 -3.10 -8.44 -10.33
N ALA A 117 -3.97 -9.06 -9.52
CA ALA A 117 -4.03 -10.51 -9.43
C ALA A 117 -5.01 -11.06 -10.48
N ILE A 118 -4.63 -12.12 -11.18
CA ILE A 118 -5.45 -12.74 -12.22
C ILE A 118 -5.69 -14.21 -11.86
N GLN A 119 -6.94 -14.60 -11.84
CA GLN A 119 -7.37 -16.00 -11.64
C GLN A 119 -8.21 -16.41 -12.84
N ASP A 120 -7.77 -17.42 -13.59
CA ASP A 120 -8.49 -18.00 -14.74
C ASP A 120 -8.89 -19.44 -14.40
N ASN A 121 -10.18 -19.74 -14.40
CA ASN A 121 -10.70 -21.10 -14.22
C ASN A 121 -11.19 -21.74 -15.52
N GLY A 122 -10.84 -21.16 -16.67
CA GLY A 122 -11.25 -21.64 -18.00
C GLY A 122 -12.60 -21.13 -18.49
N VAL A 123 -13.48 -20.66 -17.60
CA VAL A 123 -14.80 -20.09 -17.91
C VAL A 123 -14.87 -18.63 -17.54
N GLU A 124 -14.35 -18.29 -16.37
CA GLU A 124 -14.32 -16.95 -15.80
C GLU A 124 -12.88 -16.53 -15.53
N LEU A 125 -12.57 -15.30 -15.91
CA LEU A 125 -11.35 -14.60 -15.59
C LEU A 125 -11.66 -13.55 -14.54
N LYS A 126 -11.15 -13.74 -13.34
CA LYS A 126 -11.25 -12.78 -12.25
C LYS A 126 -9.97 -11.96 -12.20
N ILE A 127 -10.12 -10.65 -12.26
CA ILE A 127 -9.04 -9.67 -12.14
C ILE A 127 -9.28 -8.86 -10.87
N VAL A 128 -8.27 -8.79 -10.00
CA VAL A 128 -8.34 -8.07 -8.73
C VAL A 128 -7.28 -6.99 -8.73
N PHE A 129 -7.65 -5.78 -8.32
CA PHE A 129 -6.72 -4.72 -7.97
C PHE A 129 -7.00 -4.20 -6.54
N PHE A 130 -6.04 -3.46 -5.99
CA PHE A 130 -6.07 -3.06 -4.59
C PHE A 130 -6.22 -1.55 -4.43
N THR A 131 -6.88 -1.14 -3.35
CA THR A 131 -6.97 0.25 -2.91
C THR A 131 -6.82 0.33 -1.39
N SER A 132 -6.69 1.54 -0.85
CA SER A 132 -6.74 1.80 0.58
C SER A 132 -7.22 3.22 0.81
N SER A 133 -7.95 3.45 1.89
CA SER A 133 -8.29 4.79 2.38
C SER A 133 -7.35 5.27 3.49
N GLU A 134 -6.47 4.40 3.97
CA GLU A 134 -5.56 4.67 5.08
C GLU A 134 -4.25 5.26 4.58
N LYS A 135 -3.62 6.08 5.41
CA LYS A 135 -2.30 6.68 5.14
C LYS A 135 -1.17 5.89 5.75
N GLU A 136 -1.48 5.09 6.76
CA GLU A 136 -0.54 4.24 7.48
C GLU A 136 -1.23 2.93 7.87
N LEU A 137 -0.47 1.83 7.83
CA LEU A 137 -0.94 0.51 8.24
C LEU A 137 0.03 -0.12 9.25
N LYS A 138 -0.52 -0.77 10.26
CA LYS A 138 0.21 -1.66 11.20
C LYS A 138 -0.15 -3.12 11.02
N HIS A 139 -1.28 -3.36 10.42
CA HIS A 139 -1.82 -4.66 10.12
C HIS A 139 -2.31 -4.66 8.68
N ILE A 140 -2.30 -5.80 8.03
CA ILE A 140 -2.90 -5.97 6.72
C ILE A 140 -4.12 -6.86 6.86
N SER A 141 -5.26 -6.31 6.53
CA SER A 141 -6.52 -7.05 6.36
C SER A 141 -7.18 -6.66 5.05
N TYR A 142 -8.03 -7.53 4.54
CA TYR A 142 -8.72 -7.34 3.27
C TYR A 142 -10.22 -7.17 3.54
N SER A 143 -10.78 -6.04 3.10
CA SER A 143 -12.23 -5.84 3.17
C SER A 143 -12.94 -6.46 1.98
N SER A 144 -14.29 -6.52 2.06
CA SER A 144 -15.13 -7.04 0.99
C SER A 144 -14.80 -6.40 -0.36
N SER A 145 -14.75 -7.23 -1.41
CA SER A 145 -14.52 -6.78 -2.77
C SER A 145 -15.73 -6.02 -3.34
N LYS A 146 -15.44 -5.01 -4.15
CA LYS A 146 -16.42 -4.28 -4.95
C LYS A 146 -16.22 -4.62 -6.42
N VAL A 147 -17.26 -5.10 -7.08
CA VAL A 147 -17.23 -5.33 -8.52
C VAL A 147 -17.25 -3.98 -9.25
N VAL A 148 -16.25 -3.70 -10.05
CA VAL A 148 -16.11 -2.47 -10.83
C VAL A 148 -16.40 -2.67 -12.32
N PHE A 149 -16.23 -3.90 -12.82
CA PHE A 149 -16.53 -4.23 -14.19
C PHE A 149 -16.98 -5.69 -14.34
N ARG A 150 -17.94 -5.92 -15.25
CA ARG A 150 -18.35 -7.25 -15.73
C ARG A 150 -18.46 -7.22 -17.24
N GLY A 151 -17.93 -8.25 -17.88
CA GLY A 151 -18.01 -8.38 -19.33
C GLY A 151 -17.80 -9.81 -19.79
N ALA A 152 -17.82 -10.01 -21.10
CA ALA A 152 -17.48 -11.28 -21.71
C ALA A 152 -16.70 -11.00 -23.00
N PHE A 153 -15.61 -11.71 -23.20
CA PHE A 153 -14.70 -11.49 -24.31
C PHE A 153 -14.34 -12.82 -24.98
N ARG A 154 -14.13 -12.72 -26.27
CA ARG A 154 -13.44 -13.77 -27.03
C ARG A 154 -12.04 -13.25 -27.34
N ASN A 155 -11.01 -14.00 -26.92
CA ASN A 155 -9.60 -13.62 -27.06
C ASN A 155 -9.29 -12.27 -26.33
N LEU A 156 -9.17 -12.34 -25.04
CA LEU A 156 -8.95 -11.17 -24.17
C LEU A 156 -7.47 -10.84 -24.08
N ARG A 157 -7.15 -9.57 -24.29
CA ARG A 157 -5.86 -8.97 -23.96
C ARG A 157 -6.03 -8.03 -22.76
N VAL A 158 -5.21 -8.27 -21.72
CA VAL A 158 -5.20 -7.47 -20.49
C VAL A 158 -3.90 -6.69 -20.39
N SER A 159 -4.00 -5.40 -20.20
CA SER A 159 -2.85 -4.56 -19.85
C SER A 159 -3.17 -3.69 -18.63
N PHE A 160 -2.14 -3.39 -17.85
CA PHE A 160 -2.22 -2.59 -16.64
C PHE A 160 -1.13 -1.52 -16.68
N ASN A 161 -1.51 -0.25 -16.55
CA ASN A 161 -0.62 0.91 -16.71
C ASN A 161 0.22 0.85 -18.01
N GLY A 162 -0.39 0.44 -19.12
CA GLY A 162 0.27 0.31 -20.42
C GLY A 162 1.14 -0.94 -20.58
N ILE A 163 1.32 -1.77 -19.54
CA ILE A 163 2.10 -3.00 -19.59
C ILE A 163 1.17 -4.17 -19.88
N LYS A 164 1.46 -4.96 -20.92
CA LYS A 164 0.73 -6.21 -21.20
C LYS A 164 0.95 -7.19 -20.05
N VAL A 165 -0.13 -7.64 -19.42
CA VAL A 165 -0.08 -8.59 -18.30
C VAL A 165 -0.37 -10.01 -18.77
N CYS A 166 -1.47 -10.20 -19.51
CA CYS A 166 -1.81 -11.51 -20.07
C CYS A 166 -2.59 -11.39 -21.38
N GLU A 167 -2.67 -12.49 -22.10
CA GLU A 167 -3.53 -12.71 -23.26
C GLU A 167 -4.15 -14.07 -23.10
N VAL A 168 -5.48 -14.15 -23.21
CA VAL A 168 -6.27 -15.36 -22.99
C VAL A 168 -7.07 -15.66 -24.24
N GLU A 169 -6.86 -16.83 -24.82
CA GLU A 169 -7.60 -17.30 -25.99
C GLU A 169 -8.92 -17.94 -25.57
N GLY A 170 -9.90 -17.89 -26.47
CA GLY A 170 -11.22 -18.42 -26.25
C GLY A 170 -12.16 -17.47 -25.50
N PHE A 171 -13.35 -17.96 -25.18
CA PHE A 171 -14.38 -17.18 -24.50
C PHE A 171 -14.14 -17.16 -22.98
N ARG A 172 -14.20 -15.96 -22.37
CA ARG A 172 -14.14 -15.77 -20.91
C ARG A 172 -15.19 -14.77 -20.46
N LYS A 173 -15.89 -15.09 -19.38
CA LYS A 173 -16.56 -14.09 -18.57
C LYS A 173 -15.50 -13.37 -17.74
N VAL A 174 -15.51 -12.04 -17.73
CA VAL A 174 -14.52 -11.24 -17.03
C VAL A 174 -15.19 -10.53 -15.87
N LEU A 175 -14.62 -10.70 -14.70
CA LEU A 175 -15.00 -10.02 -13.47
C LEU A 175 -13.81 -9.21 -12.95
N VAL A 176 -13.97 -7.90 -12.82
CA VAL A 176 -12.95 -7.03 -12.21
C VAL A 176 -13.45 -6.58 -10.85
N GLU A 177 -12.63 -6.83 -9.83
CA GLU A 177 -12.92 -6.49 -8.44
C GLU A 177 -11.86 -5.57 -7.84
N GLU A 178 -12.32 -4.62 -7.05
CA GLU A 178 -11.53 -3.77 -6.19
C GLU A 178 -11.55 -4.33 -4.77
N ILE A 179 -10.39 -4.60 -4.17
CA ILE A 179 -10.23 -5.02 -2.79
C ILE A 179 -9.59 -3.88 -2.00
N SER A 180 -10.23 -3.47 -0.90
CA SER A 180 -9.65 -2.46 -0.01
C SER A 180 -8.78 -3.11 1.06
N ILE A 181 -7.56 -2.59 1.21
CA ILE A 181 -6.63 -2.96 2.27
C ILE A 181 -6.87 -2.01 3.46
N LYS A 182 -6.93 -2.59 4.65
CA LYS A 182 -7.12 -1.91 5.92
C LYS A 182 -6.13 -2.43 6.97
N GLY A 183 -5.91 -1.62 8.01
CA GLY A 183 -5.05 -1.97 9.12
C GLY A 183 -5.60 -1.65 10.49
#